data_757fb92889b154fcafc0aa84fda57c9a
#
_entry.id   757fb92889b154fcafc0aa84fda57c9a
#
_cell.length_a   1.000
_cell.length_b   1.000
_cell.length_c   1.000
_cell.angle_alpha   90.00
_cell.angle_beta   90.00
_cell.angle_gamma   90.00
#
_symmetry.space_group_name_H-M   'P 1'
#
loop_
_entity.id
_entity.type
_entity.pdbx_description
1 polymer ?
#
loop_
_entity_poly.entity_id
_entity_poly.type
_entity_poly.pdbx_seq_one_letter_code
_entity_poly.pdbx_strand_id
1 'polypeptide(L)'
;FNDSVNDFRSEKNISPEDYLNAAHPDDTERIRENIETMLRGEAREFTLEYRSRTKWDQEWQSLIVTGLPSEWDKRGNIVRYTGIAFNNTKWEKMARELKEMKERAELSDRLKSAFLANMSHEIRTPLNAIVGFSELLIDSDDPDERAECGRMIESNNELLLRLINDILDLSKIESGILES
;
A
#
# COMPACT_ATOMS: atom_id res chain seq x y z
N PHE A 1 6.76 -15.60 22.96
CA PHE A 1 5.89 -16.43 22.13
C PHE A 1 4.74 -16.94 23.01
N ASN A 2 3.79 -16.13 23.27
CA ASN A 2 2.51 -16.52 23.84
C ASN A 2 1.52 -15.38 23.59
N ASP A 3 1.28 -15.06 22.32
CA ASP A 3 0.15 -14.22 21.94
C ASP A 3 -1.05 -15.15 21.87
N SER A 4 -1.86 -15.00 22.87
CA SER A 4 -3.17 -15.59 23.06
C SER A 4 -3.91 -15.64 21.73
N VAL A 5 -3.91 -16.81 21.11
CA VAL A 5 -5.07 -17.27 20.37
C VAL A 5 -6.19 -17.18 21.40
N ASN A 6 -6.99 -16.14 21.34
CA ASN A 6 -8.22 -16.06 22.08
C ASN A 6 -9.10 -17.17 21.51
N ASP A 7 -8.92 -18.35 22.06
CA ASP A 7 -9.70 -19.54 21.83
C ASP A 7 -11.10 -19.20 22.35
N PHE A 8 -11.95 -18.68 21.48
CA PHE A 8 -13.38 -18.56 21.75
C PHE A 8 -14.01 -19.95 21.75
N ARG A 9 -13.53 -20.82 22.64
CA ARG A 9 -14.29 -21.98 23.11
C ARG A 9 -15.30 -21.49 24.12
N SER A 10 -16.28 -20.74 23.65
CA SER A 10 -17.48 -20.50 24.40
C SER A 10 -18.53 -21.47 23.87
N GLU A 11 -18.93 -22.47 24.66
CA GLU A 11 -20.16 -23.23 24.48
C GLU A 11 -21.38 -22.34 24.73
N LYS A 12 -21.37 -21.09 24.25
CA LYS A 12 -22.52 -20.23 24.33
C LYS A 12 -23.38 -20.49 23.11
N ASN A 13 -24.63 -20.83 23.36
CA ASN A 13 -25.66 -20.74 22.35
C ASN A 13 -25.80 -19.25 21.99
N ILE A 14 -25.28 -18.85 20.83
CA ILE A 14 -25.40 -17.50 20.29
C ILE A 14 -26.65 -17.49 19.41
N SER A 15 -27.60 -16.64 19.72
CA SER A 15 -28.79 -16.48 18.90
C SER A 15 -28.48 -15.65 17.64
N PRO A 16 -29.30 -15.77 16.57
CA PRO A 16 -29.20 -14.88 15.42
C PRO A 16 -29.23 -13.39 15.79
N GLU A 17 -30.00 -13.03 16.80
CA GLU A 17 -30.13 -11.65 17.28
C GLU A 17 -28.84 -11.17 17.95
N ASP A 18 -28.09 -12.02 18.62
CA ASP A 18 -26.81 -11.67 19.24
C ASP A 18 -25.78 -11.24 18.18
N TYR A 19 -25.75 -11.92 17.01
CA TYR A 19 -24.90 -11.53 15.90
C TYR A 19 -25.28 -10.16 15.37
N LEU A 20 -26.56 -9.90 15.14
CA LEU A 20 -27.05 -8.61 14.63
C LEU A 20 -26.78 -7.47 15.60
N ASN A 21 -26.96 -7.71 16.90
CA ASN A 21 -26.74 -6.68 17.94
C ASN A 21 -25.25 -6.34 18.14
N ALA A 22 -24.35 -7.28 17.87
CA ALA A 22 -22.92 -7.07 18.00
C ALA A 22 -22.28 -6.53 16.72
N ALA A 23 -22.95 -6.62 15.58
CA ALA A 23 -22.44 -6.25 14.28
C ALA A 23 -22.40 -4.74 14.04
N HIS A 24 -21.48 -4.33 13.18
CA HIS A 24 -21.46 -2.96 12.67
C HIS A 24 -22.74 -2.69 11.84
N PRO A 25 -23.35 -1.48 11.97
CA PRO A 25 -24.58 -1.16 11.25
C PRO A 25 -24.56 -1.44 9.75
N ASP A 26 -23.45 -1.15 9.07
CA ASP A 26 -23.29 -1.40 7.62
C ASP A 26 -23.28 -2.88 7.27
N ASP A 27 -22.92 -3.75 8.20
CA ASP A 27 -22.81 -5.20 7.97
C ASP A 27 -24.09 -5.96 8.31
N THR A 28 -25.04 -5.29 9.00
CA THR A 28 -26.26 -5.90 9.56
C THR A 28 -27.13 -6.54 8.49
N GLU A 29 -27.35 -5.89 7.36
CA GLU A 29 -28.24 -6.42 6.31
C GLU A 29 -27.65 -7.69 5.69
N ARG A 30 -26.37 -7.68 5.36
CA ARG A 30 -25.66 -8.85 4.83
C ARG A 30 -25.67 -10.03 5.80
N ILE A 31 -25.53 -9.77 7.10
CA ILE A 31 -25.63 -10.81 8.14
C ILE A 31 -27.05 -11.36 8.20
N ARG A 32 -28.08 -10.51 8.13
CA ARG A 32 -29.47 -10.94 8.14
C ARG A 32 -29.81 -11.88 6.99
N GLU A 33 -29.44 -11.51 5.77
CA GLU A 33 -29.64 -12.34 4.58
C GLU A 33 -28.99 -13.71 4.72
N ASN A 34 -27.75 -13.77 5.25
CA ASN A 34 -27.07 -15.03 5.49
C ASN A 34 -27.79 -15.89 6.56
N ILE A 35 -28.20 -15.27 7.67
CA ILE A 35 -28.94 -15.97 8.72
C ILE A 35 -30.28 -16.50 8.19
N GLU A 36 -31.00 -15.76 7.38
CA GLU A 36 -32.26 -16.22 6.76
C GLU A 36 -32.04 -17.40 5.84
N THR A 37 -30.98 -17.39 5.03
CA THR A 37 -30.59 -18.51 4.17
C THR A 37 -30.25 -19.76 4.98
N MET A 38 -29.55 -19.59 6.11
CA MET A 38 -29.28 -20.67 7.06
C MET A 38 -30.57 -21.25 7.66
N LEU A 39 -31.46 -20.37 8.14
CA LEU A 39 -32.72 -20.80 8.77
C LEU A 39 -33.67 -21.52 7.80
N ARG A 40 -33.62 -21.19 6.51
CA ARG A 40 -34.34 -21.93 5.46
C ARG A 40 -33.71 -23.28 5.14
N GLY A 41 -32.54 -23.59 5.70
CA GLY A 41 -31.84 -24.85 5.45
C GLY A 41 -31.22 -24.94 4.04
N GLU A 42 -31.08 -23.83 3.33
CA GLU A 42 -30.53 -23.75 1.99
C GLU A 42 -28.98 -23.78 2.01
N ALA A 43 -28.36 -23.40 3.13
CA ALA A 43 -26.92 -23.40 3.30
C ALA A 43 -26.43 -24.65 4.02
N ARG A 44 -25.54 -25.41 3.39
CA ARG A 44 -24.83 -26.55 4.02
C ARG A 44 -23.64 -26.12 4.86
N GLU A 45 -23.13 -24.95 4.61
CA GLU A 45 -22.08 -24.27 5.35
C GLU A 45 -22.30 -22.78 5.26
N PHE A 46 -21.78 -22.03 6.21
CA PHE A 46 -21.76 -20.58 6.13
C PHE A 46 -20.39 -20.02 6.48
N THR A 47 -20.03 -18.91 5.87
CA THR A 47 -18.91 -18.06 6.28
C THR A 47 -19.40 -16.63 6.28
N LEU A 48 -19.29 -16.01 7.45
CA LEU A 48 -19.62 -14.59 7.66
C LEU A 48 -18.35 -13.84 8.04
N GLU A 49 -18.08 -12.79 7.30
CA GLU A 49 -17.04 -11.84 7.61
C GLU A 49 -17.72 -10.52 7.95
N TYR A 50 -17.53 -10.03 9.17
CA TYR A 50 -18.20 -8.82 9.62
C TYR A 50 -17.43 -8.14 10.74
N ARG A 51 -17.69 -6.85 10.91
CA ARG A 51 -17.17 -6.06 12.02
C ARG A 51 -18.08 -6.25 13.23
N SER A 52 -17.48 -6.64 14.34
CA SER A 52 -18.16 -6.85 15.62
C SER A 52 -17.51 -6.03 16.72
N ARG A 53 -18.31 -5.64 17.70
CA ARG A 53 -17.85 -4.96 18.90
C ARG A 53 -18.55 -5.53 20.13
N THR A 54 -17.76 -5.94 21.11
CA THR A 54 -18.31 -6.35 22.41
C THR A 54 -18.56 -5.12 23.30
N LYS A 55 -19.27 -5.30 24.39
CA LYS A 55 -19.49 -4.20 25.36
C LYS A 55 -18.21 -3.66 25.99
N TRP A 56 -17.13 -4.43 25.91
CA TRP A 56 -15.85 -4.13 26.53
C TRP A 56 -14.85 -3.54 25.54
N ASP A 57 -15.07 -3.74 24.23
CA ASP A 57 -14.20 -3.25 23.17
C ASP A 57 -14.70 -1.89 22.68
N GLN A 58 -13.79 -0.90 22.65
CA GLN A 58 -14.09 0.41 22.09
C GLN A 58 -13.92 0.44 20.57
N GLU A 59 -13.14 -0.47 20.01
CA GLU A 59 -12.87 -0.57 18.58
C GLU A 59 -13.63 -1.72 17.93
N TRP A 60 -13.99 -1.53 16.66
CA TRP A 60 -14.56 -2.58 15.83
C TRP A 60 -13.49 -3.62 15.50
N GLN A 61 -13.83 -4.88 15.72
CA GLN A 61 -13.00 -6.03 15.39
C GLN A 61 -13.55 -6.73 14.16
N SER A 62 -12.68 -7.13 13.24
CA SER A 62 -13.04 -7.96 12.09
C SER A 62 -13.10 -9.42 12.53
N LEU A 63 -14.26 -10.04 12.36
CA LEU A 63 -14.49 -11.44 12.67
C LEU A 63 -14.83 -12.23 11.41
N ILE A 64 -14.23 -13.42 11.30
CA ILE A 64 -14.64 -14.44 10.33
C ILE A 64 -15.27 -15.56 11.13
N VAL A 65 -16.53 -15.86 10.85
CA VAL A 65 -17.27 -16.94 11.48
C VAL A 65 -17.65 -17.95 10.42
N THR A 66 -17.25 -19.19 10.61
CA THR A 66 -17.64 -20.28 9.73
C THR A 66 -18.31 -21.38 10.52
N GLY A 67 -19.30 -22.04 9.95
CA GLY A 67 -20.02 -23.09 10.64
C GLY A 67 -20.76 -24.04 9.69
N LEU A 68 -21.09 -25.21 10.27
CA LEU A 68 -21.77 -26.31 9.62
C LEU A 68 -23.00 -26.71 10.46
N PRO A 69 -24.09 -27.23 9.82
CA PRO A 69 -25.18 -27.81 10.53
C PRO A 69 -24.70 -28.96 11.41
N SER A 70 -25.15 -29.02 12.65
CA SER A 70 -24.74 -30.05 13.62
C SER A 70 -25.90 -30.82 14.23
N GLU A 71 -27.11 -30.24 14.20
CA GLU A 71 -28.30 -30.95 14.70
C GLU A 71 -29.52 -30.70 13.80
N TRP A 72 -30.40 -31.72 13.69
CA TRP A 72 -31.62 -31.66 12.89
C TRP A 72 -32.81 -32.11 13.73
N ASP A 73 -33.98 -31.56 13.46
CA ASP A 73 -35.22 -32.00 14.04
C ASP A 73 -35.71 -33.33 13.42
N LYS A 74 -36.83 -33.88 13.94
CA LYS A 74 -37.41 -35.11 13.42
C LYS A 74 -37.95 -35.01 11.99
N ARG A 75 -38.07 -33.77 11.46
CA ARG A 75 -38.53 -33.48 10.11
C ARG A 75 -37.38 -33.21 9.15
N GLY A 76 -36.14 -33.25 9.65
CA GLY A 76 -34.93 -32.99 8.85
C GLY A 76 -34.57 -31.49 8.70
N ASN A 77 -35.22 -30.61 9.45
CA ASN A 77 -34.84 -29.19 9.46
C ASN A 77 -33.61 -28.97 10.36
N ILE A 78 -32.72 -28.09 9.97
CA ILE A 78 -31.54 -27.77 10.76
C ILE A 78 -31.97 -26.93 11.98
N VAL A 79 -31.60 -27.39 13.18
CA VAL A 79 -31.91 -26.69 14.43
C VAL A 79 -30.68 -26.11 15.12
N ARG A 80 -29.49 -26.56 14.71
CA ARG A 80 -28.23 -26.02 15.23
C ARG A 80 -27.12 -26.01 14.18
N TYR A 81 -26.35 -24.96 14.20
CA TYR A 81 -25.07 -24.87 13.52
C TYR A 81 -23.96 -24.81 14.56
N THR A 82 -22.84 -25.51 14.27
CA THR A 82 -21.63 -25.43 15.08
C THR A 82 -20.51 -24.85 14.22
N GLY A 83 -19.76 -23.93 14.78
CA GLY A 83 -18.75 -23.23 14.03
C GLY A 83 -17.64 -22.65 14.89
N ILE A 84 -16.74 -21.98 14.24
CA ILE A 84 -15.63 -21.26 14.86
C ILE A 84 -15.70 -19.79 14.45
N ALA A 85 -15.32 -18.92 15.37
CA ALA A 85 -15.11 -17.49 15.11
C ALA A 85 -13.63 -17.19 15.19
N PHE A 86 -13.13 -16.48 14.21
CA PHE A 86 -11.74 -16.09 14.14
C PHE A 86 -11.62 -14.56 14.09
N ASN A 87 -10.81 -13.99 14.96
CA ASN A 87 -10.54 -12.55 14.94
C ASN A 87 -9.46 -12.23 13.91
N ASN A 88 -9.86 -11.60 12.83
CA ASN A 88 -9.02 -11.25 11.68
C ASN A 88 -8.44 -9.82 11.74
N THR A 89 -8.77 -9.05 12.76
CA THR A 89 -8.43 -7.62 12.86
C THR A 89 -6.93 -7.34 12.68
N LYS A 90 -6.09 -8.14 13.35
CA LYS A 90 -4.64 -7.97 13.27
C LYS A 90 -4.12 -8.22 11.85
N TRP A 91 -4.63 -9.26 11.20
CA TRP A 91 -4.20 -9.62 9.84
C TRP A 91 -4.63 -8.60 8.80
N GLU A 92 -5.84 -8.06 8.90
CA GLU A 92 -6.30 -6.98 8.03
C GLU A 92 -5.50 -5.69 8.21
N LYS A 93 -5.19 -5.32 9.47
CA LYS A 93 -4.35 -4.16 9.75
C LYS A 93 -2.96 -4.35 9.13
N MET A 94 -2.33 -5.50 9.34
CA MET A 94 -1.00 -5.80 8.78
C MET A 94 -1.01 -5.84 7.25
N ALA A 95 -2.03 -6.43 6.64
CA ALA A 95 -2.16 -6.47 5.18
C ALA A 95 -2.29 -5.07 4.58
N ARG A 96 -3.06 -4.20 5.23
CA ARG A 96 -3.21 -2.80 4.81
C ARG A 96 -1.91 -2.02 4.94
N GLU A 97 -1.22 -2.13 6.08
CA GLU A 97 0.08 -1.48 6.31
C GLU A 97 1.12 -1.94 5.29
N LEU A 98 1.18 -3.23 5.03
CA LEU A 98 2.09 -3.79 4.02
C LEU A 98 1.79 -3.24 2.62
N LYS A 99 0.51 -3.14 2.26
CA LYS A 99 0.09 -2.56 0.98
C LYS A 99 0.50 -1.10 0.86
N GLU A 100 0.26 -0.29 1.90
CA GLU A 100 0.65 1.12 1.92
C GLU A 100 2.18 1.30 1.83
N MET A 101 2.95 0.48 2.55
CA MET A 101 4.41 0.50 2.45
C MET A 101 4.90 0.13 1.05
N LYS A 102 4.30 -0.89 0.43
CA LYS A 102 4.61 -1.29 -0.93
C LYS A 102 4.33 -0.17 -1.92
N GLU A 103 3.16 0.46 -1.87
CA GLU A 103 2.77 1.57 -2.74
C GLU A 103 3.73 2.77 -2.61
N ARG A 104 4.15 3.10 -1.38
CA ARG A 104 5.14 4.16 -1.13
C ARG A 104 6.51 3.80 -1.70
N ALA A 105 6.97 2.56 -1.54
CA ALA A 105 8.23 2.11 -2.10
C ALA A 105 8.23 2.15 -3.63
N GLU A 106 7.17 1.66 -4.27
CA GLU A 106 7.01 1.69 -5.73
C GLU A 106 6.97 3.13 -6.28
N LEU A 107 6.30 4.05 -5.57
CA LEU A 107 6.29 5.46 -5.95
C LEU A 107 7.69 6.07 -5.84
N SER A 108 8.40 5.80 -4.76
CA SER A 108 9.79 6.27 -4.56
C SER A 108 10.71 5.79 -5.69
N ASP A 109 10.62 4.51 -6.05
CA ASP A 109 11.44 3.93 -7.13
C ASP A 109 11.13 4.55 -8.50
N ARG A 110 9.84 4.81 -8.78
CA ARG A 110 9.44 5.50 -10.03
C ARG A 110 9.98 6.93 -10.08
N LEU A 111 9.87 7.66 -8.98
CA LEU A 111 10.38 9.03 -8.89
C LEU A 111 11.90 9.07 -9.06
N LYS A 112 12.65 8.14 -8.42
CA LYS A 112 14.09 7.98 -8.62
C LYS A 112 14.45 7.71 -10.07
N SER A 113 13.74 6.79 -10.72
CA SER A 113 14.01 6.43 -12.11
C SER A 113 13.74 7.59 -13.07
N ALA A 114 12.62 8.31 -12.86
CA ALA A 114 12.29 9.49 -13.65
C ALA A 114 13.31 10.61 -13.44
N PHE A 115 13.74 10.83 -12.19
CA PHE A 115 14.77 11.81 -11.86
C PHE A 115 16.09 11.51 -12.58
N LEU A 116 16.58 10.27 -12.51
CA LEU A 116 17.84 9.85 -13.18
C LEU A 116 17.74 10.00 -14.71
N ALA A 117 16.59 9.65 -15.29
CA ALA A 117 16.38 9.83 -16.72
C ALA A 117 16.43 11.32 -17.13
N ASN A 118 15.73 12.18 -16.38
CA ASN A 118 15.75 13.62 -16.65
C ASN A 118 17.13 14.21 -16.46
N MET A 119 17.84 13.87 -15.37
CA MET A 119 19.21 14.33 -15.13
C MET A 119 20.18 13.89 -16.24
N SER A 120 20.01 12.68 -16.76
CA SER A 120 20.82 12.21 -17.90
C SER A 120 20.61 13.06 -19.15
N HIS A 121 19.39 13.52 -19.40
CA HIS A 121 19.08 14.43 -20.50
C HIS A 121 19.64 15.83 -20.25
N GLU A 122 19.44 16.38 -19.05
CA GLU A 122 19.93 17.71 -18.67
C GLU A 122 21.46 17.82 -18.70
N ILE A 123 22.18 16.75 -18.38
CA ILE A 123 23.64 16.66 -18.48
C ILE A 123 24.10 16.51 -19.92
N ARG A 124 23.40 15.69 -20.71
CA ARG A 124 23.81 15.39 -22.10
C ARG A 124 23.81 16.61 -23.00
N THR A 125 22.84 17.50 -22.84
CA THR A 125 22.67 18.68 -23.69
C THR A 125 23.87 19.63 -23.61
N PRO A 126 24.30 20.14 -22.43
CA PRO A 126 25.48 20.98 -22.35
C PRO A 126 26.76 20.24 -22.70
N LEU A 127 26.85 18.94 -22.37
CA LEU A 127 28.02 18.14 -22.75
C LEU A 127 28.19 18.03 -24.26
N ASN A 128 27.13 17.75 -25.01
CA ASN A 128 27.17 17.72 -26.47
C ASN A 128 27.50 19.09 -27.07
N ALA A 129 27.03 20.17 -26.47
CA ALA A 129 27.38 21.54 -26.90
C ALA A 129 28.87 21.79 -26.67
N ILE A 130 29.43 21.44 -25.53
CA ILE A 130 30.87 21.55 -25.24
C ILE A 130 31.69 20.78 -26.27
N VAL A 131 31.33 19.52 -26.57
CA VAL A 131 32.02 18.70 -27.57
C VAL A 131 31.95 19.34 -28.95
N GLY A 132 30.74 19.73 -29.41
CA GLY A 132 30.56 20.31 -30.74
C GLY A 132 31.29 21.68 -30.91
N PHE A 133 31.24 22.57 -29.93
CA PHE A 133 31.98 23.83 -29.98
C PHE A 133 33.48 23.65 -29.83
N SER A 134 33.95 22.56 -29.14
CA SER A 134 35.35 22.26 -29.08
C SER A 134 35.89 21.76 -30.42
N GLU A 135 35.13 20.97 -31.18
CA GLU A 135 35.49 20.56 -32.55
C GLU A 135 35.57 21.79 -33.47
N LEU A 136 34.56 22.65 -33.45
CA LEU A 136 34.57 23.89 -34.23
C LEU A 136 35.72 24.84 -33.86
N LEU A 137 36.07 24.91 -32.56
CA LEU A 137 37.19 25.73 -32.09
C LEU A 137 38.53 25.24 -32.65
N ILE A 138 38.68 23.92 -32.86
CA ILE A 138 39.90 23.31 -33.41
C ILE A 138 39.98 23.58 -34.91
N ASP A 139 38.84 23.49 -35.62
CA ASP A 139 38.81 23.55 -37.09
C ASP A 139 38.76 24.97 -37.64
N SER A 140 38.39 25.99 -36.84
CA SER A 140 38.32 27.40 -37.30
C SER A 140 39.64 28.10 -37.12
N ASP A 141 40.06 28.81 -38.17
CA ASP A 141 41.21 29.74 -38.18
C ASP A 141 40.78 31.22 -37.90
N ASP A 142 39.45 31.48 -37.85
CA ASP A 142 38.91 32.83 -37.61
C ASP A 142 38.96 33.15 -36.10
N PRO A 143 39.64 34.22 -35.70
CA PRO A 143 39.76 34.63 -34.30
C PRO A 143 38.40 34.97 -33.65
N ASP A 144 37.43 35.51 -34.38
CA ASP A 144 36.11 35.89 -33.84
C ASP A 144 35.25 34.63 -33.63
N GLU A 145 35.24 33.67 -34.56
CA GLU A 145 34.57 32.40 -34.39
C GLU A 145 35.17 31.58 -33.22
N ARG A 146 36.48 31.56 -33.09
CA ARG A 146 37.16 30.91 -31.95
C ARG A 146 36.79 31.52 -30.62
N ALA A 147 36.69 32.85 -30.55
CA ALA A 147 36.27 33.56 -29.34
C ALA A 147 34.81 33.24 -28.98
N GLU A 148 33.94 33.09 -29.98
CA GLU A 148 32.54 32.73 -29.76
C GLU A 148 32.42 31.27 -29.28
N CYS A 149 33.09 30.33 -29.92
CA CYS A 149 33.15 28.93 -29.47
C CYS A 149 33.66 28.81 -28.01
N GLY A 150 34.70 29.57 -27.66
CA GLY A 150 35.20 29.62 -26.28
C GLY A 150 34.13 30.06 -25.27
N ARG A 151 33.38 31.14 -25.57
CA ARG A 151 32.28 31.63 -24.71
C ARG A 151 31.18 30.57 -24.55
N MET A 152 30.82 29.88 -25.63
CA MET A 152 29.78 28.84 -25.59
C MET A 152 30.21 27.66 -24.77
N ILE A 153 31.48 27.22 -24.85
CA ILE A 153 32.05 26.17 -24.01
C ILE A 153 32.01 26.57 -22.54
N GLU A 154 32.45 27.80 -22.21
CA GLU A 154 32.46 28.29 -20.82
C GLU A 154 31.06 28.33 -20.22
N SER A 155 30.09 28.88 -20.95
CA SER A 155 28.69 28.96 -20.51
C SER A 155 28.08 27.58 -20.26
N ASN A 156 28.33 26.59 -21.12
CA ASN A 156 27.82 25.23 -20.95
C ASN A 156 28.53 24.51 -19.80
N ASN A 157 29.80 24.78 -19.55
CA ASN A 157 30.53 24.28 -18.38
C ASN A 157 29.94 24.78 -17.06
N GLU A 158 29.64 26.12 -16.99
CA GLU A 158 28.97 26.66 -15.80
C GLU A 158 27.60 26.05 -15.55
N LEU A 159 26.82 25.82 -16.62
CA LEU A 159 25.54 25.15 -16.53
C LEU A 159 25.70 23.71 -15.98
N LEU A 160 26.66 22.96 -16.52
CA LEU A 160 26.92 21.58 -16.08
C LEU A 160 27.36 21.52 -14.61
N LEU A 161 28.23 22.42 -14.17
CA LEU A 161 28.65 22.51 -12.77
C LEU A 161 27.48 22.82 -11.83
N ARG A 162 26.55 23.71 -12.22
CA ARG A 162 25.34 23.97 -11.45
C ARG A 162 24.47 22.73 -11.33
N LEU A 163 24.20 22.03 -12.43
CA LEU A 163 23.41 20.79 -12.42
C LEU A 163 24.04 19.71 -11.50
N ILE A 164 25.35 19.56 -11.54
CA ILE A 164 26.06 18.60 -10.66
C ILE A 164 25.90 18.99 -9.19
N ASN A 165 26.05 20.28 -8.86
CA ASN A 165 25.87 20.74 -7.48
C ASN A 165 24.43 20.53 -6.99
N ASP A 166 23.44 20.81 -7.83
CA ASP A 166 22.01 20.58 -7.50
C ASP A 166 21.74 19.09 -7.21
N ILE A 167 22.32 18.18 -8.01
CA ILE A 167 22.22 16.74 -7.78
C ILE A 167 22.88 16.32 -6.45
N LEU A 168 24.06 16.86 -6.17
CA LEU A 168 24.79 16.55 -4.92
C LEU A 168 24.05 17.07 -3.70
N ASP A 169 23.45 18.25 -3.78
CA ASP A 169 22.68 18.81 -2.67
C ASP A 169 21.39 18.02 -2.43
N LEU A 170 20.69 17.58 -3.47
CA LEU A 170 19.55 16.68 -3.35
C LEU A 170 19.94 15.34 -2.73
N SER A 171 21.08 14.79 -3.14
CA SER A 171 21.61 13.53 -2.57
C SER A 171 21.93 13.64 -1.09
N LYS A 172 22.44 14.80 -0.63
CA LYS A 172 22.70 15.07 0.81
C LYS A 172 21.39 15.15 1.61
N ILE A 173 20.34 15.78 1.04
CA ILE A 173 19.01 15.84 1.66
C ILE A 173 18.42 14.43 1.82
N GLU A 174 18.47 13.61 0.76
CA GLU A 174 17.96 12.22 0.81
C GLU A 174 18.71 11.34 1.82
N SER A 175 20.02 11.55 1.99
CA SER A 175 20.84 10.79 2.93
C SER A 175 20.71 11.25 4.39
N GLY A 176 19.94 12.31 4.67
CA GLY A 176 19.80 12.87 6.01
C GLY A 176 21.06 13.55 6.55
N ILE A 177 22.05 13.83 5.70
CA ILE A 177 23.33 14.45 6.09
C ILE A 177 23.21 15.98 6.25
N LEU A 178 22.17 16.59 5.71
CA LEU A 178 21.80 17.97 6.01
C LEU A 178 20.86 18.00 7.23
N GLU A 179 21.42 17.80 8.40
CA GLU A 179 20.84 18.38 9.61
C GLU A 179 21.12 19.87 9.59
N SER A 180 20.05 20.63 9.73
CA SER A 180 19.94 22.09 9.81
C SER A 180 21.00 22.79 10.68
#